data_b5e997dca5353a727d0a3ca1bfcded57
#
_entry.id   b5e997dca5353a727d0a3ca1bfcded57
#
_cell.length_a   1.000
_cell.length_b   1.000
_cell.length_c   1.000
_cell.angle_alpha   90.00
_cell.angle_beta   90.00
_cell.angle_gamma   90.00
#
_symmetry.space_group_name_H-M   'P 1'
#
loop_
_entity.id
_entity.type
_entity.pdbx_description
1 polymer ?
#
loop_
_entity_poly.entity_id
_entity_poly.type
_entity_poly.pdbx_seq_one_letter_code
_entity_poly.pdbx_strand_id
1 'polypeptide(L)'
;MKTPILKKEIIKIFQKYGLSKDHALISANALINAELVGAYGHGLSRLKMYCDRISKKVINPKPKIKIKKISQSVSHIDANNSIGFVAADLGIKTAIKHAQKTGIGMVAVKNSGHYGLSGYYAEQAVKKNLIAMIYTNAPPAVAPHGALKSLFGTNPVCFGTPTGSKIPFILDTSISVINRGKIRVAARNNQKIPEGVALDKLGNPTTDAKKALAGVQLPIAGFRGSGLAWMVDILSGVLTGGNHAGRVKDPFDDFSGPQNIGHLFITFKANLFQKNYNQRIKDNIKTIKKLPKIKGVKEIMYPGQNKFNRYKQNLKKEISIPDIIKKDLETLIN
;
A
#
# COMPACT_ATOMS: atom_id res chain seq x y z
N MET A 1 10.87 21.60 -0.14
CA MET A 1 10.73 21.75 1.35
C MET A 1 11.56 20.68 2.04
N LYS A 2 12.29 21.03 3.11
CA LYS A 2 13.07 20.03 3.88
C LYS A 2 12.14 19.03 4.57
N THR A 3 12.52 17.75 4.54
CA THR A 3 11.72 16.64 5.10
C THR A 3 11.24 16.87 6.55
N PRO A 4 12.08 17.36 7.51
CA PRO A 4 11.61 17.59 8.87
C PRO A 4 10.54 18.68 8.99
N ILE A 5 10.64 19.74 8.18
CA ILE A 5 9.68 20.85 8.15
C ILE A 5 8.35 20.34 7.63
N LEU A 6 8.37 19.68 6.48
CA LEU A 6 7.17 19.11 5.87
C LEU A 6 6.46 18.12 6.80
N LYS A 7 7.22 17.24 7.44
CA LYS A 7 6.68 16.30 8.42
C LYS A 7 5.97 17.01 9.58
N LYS A 8 6.56 18.09 10.09
CA LYS A 8 5.98 18.90 11.16
C LYS A 8 4.65 19.53 10.75
N GLU A 9 4.58 20.05 9.52
CA GLU A 9 3.34 20.62 8.99
C GLU A 9 2.24 19.55 8.80
N ILE A 10 2.57 18.37 8.27
CA ILE A 10 1.60 17.26 8.14
C ILE A 10 1.07 16.83 9.51
N ILE A 11 1.92 16.77 10.54
CA ILE A 11 1.50 16.44 11.91
C ILE A 11 0.50 17.50 12.41
N LYS A 12 0.79 18.80 12.25
CA LYS A 12 -0.11 19.88 12.66
C LYS A 12 -1.46 19.79 11.94
N ILE A 13 -1.44 19.53 10.62
CA ILE A 13 -2.67 19.35 9.84
C ILE A 13 -3.50 18.20 10.43
N PHE A 14 -2.94 17.01 10.60
CA PHE A 14 -3.69 15.89 11.16
C PHE A 14 -4.21 16.15 12.57
N GLN A 15 -3.46 16.89 13.42
CA GLN A 15 -3.92 17.28 14.74
C GLN A 15 -5.09 18.28 14.66
N LYS A 16 -5.06 19.24 13.73
CA LYS A 16 -6.17 20.16 13.45
C LYS A 16 -7.46 19.39 13.09
N TYR A 17 -7.32 18.28 12.35
CA TYR A 17 -8.42 17.37 12.03
C TYR A 17 -8.75 16.34 13.13
N GLY A 18 -8.19 16.50 14.33
CA GLY A 18 -8.57 15.77 15.55
C GLY A 18 -7.79 14.50 15.85
N LEU A 19 -6.75 14.15 15.08
CA LEU A 19 -5.87 13.04 15.42
C LEU A 19 -5.03 13.36 16.67
N SER A 20 -4.77 12.36 17.51
CA SER A 20 -3.77 12.50 18.56
C SER A 20 -2.38 12.73 17.98
N LYS A 21 -1.45 13.29 18.76
CA LYS A 21 -0.06 13.50 18.35
C LYS A 21 0.60 12.24 17.81
N ASP A 22 0.37 11.09 18.45
CA ASP A 22 0.93 9.80 18.04
C ASP A 22 0.34 9.31 16.72
N HIS A 23 -0.99 9.39 16.56
CA HIS A 23 -1.66 9.01 15.31
C HIS A 23 -1.26 9.91 14.14
N ALA A 24 -1.12 11.22 14.40
CA ALA A 24 -0.63 12.19 13.41
C ALA A 24 0.81 11.89 13.01
N LEU A 25 1.69 11.55 13.95
CA LEU A 25 3.09 11.17 13.70
C LEU A 25 3.19 9.89 12.85
N ILE A 26 2.42 8.85 13.20
CA ILE A 26 2.37 7.60 12.43
C ILE A 26 1.95 7.90 10.99
N SER A 27 0.88 8.67 10.81
CA SER A 27 0.35 9.01 9.49
C SER A 27 1.33 9.86 8.67
N ALA A 28 1.96 10.87 9.28
CA ALA A 28 2.97 11.70 8.64
C ALA A 28 4.19 10.90 8.20
N ASN A 29 4.66 9.95 9.01
CA ASN A 29 5.78 9.09 8.67
C ASN A 29 5.49 8.25 7.41
N ALA A 30 4.30 7.68 7.29
CA ALA A 30 3.90 6.88 6.14
C ALA A 30 3.82 7.73 4.86
N LEU A 31 3.24 8.94 4.92
CA LEU A 31 3.15 9.86 3.79
C LEU A 31 4.55 10.34 3.34
N ILE A 32 5.40 10.73 4.28
CA ILE A 32 6.78 11.15 3.98
C ILE A 32 7.59 9.98 3.39
N ASN A 33 7.43 8.77 3.91
CA ASN A 33 8.09 7.60 3.32
C ASN A 33 7.70 7.42 1.85
N ALA A 34 6.41 7.57 1.52
CA ALA A 34 5.93 7.46 0.15
C ALA A 34 6.60 8.49 -0.79
N GLU A 35 6.78 9.75 -0.34
CA GLU A 35 7.52 10.77 -1.09
C GLU A 35 8.99 10.37 -1.28
N LEU A 36 9.65 9.96 -0.21
CA LEU A 36 11.07 9.60 -0.24
C LEU A 36 11.38 8.41 -1.15
N VAL A 37 10.50 7.42 -1.23
CA VAL A 37 10.66 6.27 -2.14
C VAL A 37 10.19 6.55 -3.58
N GLY A 38 9.63 7.74 -3.85
CA GLY A 38 9.12 8.15 -5.16
C GLY A 38 7.76 7.54 -5.52
N ALA A 39 6.96 7.19 -4.51
CA ALA A 39 5.60 6.66 -4.69
C ALA A 39 4.54 7.76 -4.46
N TYR A 40 4.67 8.87 -5.17
CA TYR A 40 3.92 10.12 -4.98
C TYR A 40 2.40 9.95 -4.96
N GLY A 41 1.85 8.95 -5.67
CA GLY A 41 0.42 8.62 -5.63
C GLY A 41 -0.08 8.08 -4.29
N HIS A 42 0.81 7.80 -3.32
CA HIS A 42 0.50 7.34 -1.96
C HIS A 42 1.07 8.28 -0.88
N GLY A 43 1.62 9.40 -1.29
CA GLY A 43 2.21 10.43 -0.44
C GLY A 43 1.29 11.63 -0.26
N LEU A 44 1.85 12.82 -0.38
CA LEU A 44 1.16 14.11 -0.14
C LEU A 44 -0.10 14.30 -0.98
N SER A 45 -0.14 13.76 -2.19
CA SER A 45 -1.33 13.80 -3.06
C SER A 45 -2.58 13.16 -2.44
N ARG A 46 -2.43 12.45 -1.31
CA ARG A 46 -3.52 11.83 -0.55
C ARG A 46 -3.90 12.58 0.73
N LEU A 47 -3.10 13.56 1.15
CA LEU A 47 -3.32 14.22 2.45
C LEU A 47 -4.71 14.85 2.53
N LYS A 48 -5.10 15.62 1.50
CA LYS A 48 -6.44 16.23 1.43
C LYS A 48 -7.55 15.19 1.52
N MET A 49 -7.44 14.08 0.78
CA MET A 49 -8.41 12.98 0.84
C MET A 49 -8.62 12.45 2.26
N TYR A 50 -7.55 12.27 3.04
CA TYR A 50 -7.70 11.82 4.44
C TYR A 50 -8.39 12.88 5.31
N CYS A 51 -8.01 14.15 5.16
CA CYS A 51 -8.62 15.25 5.90
C CYS A 51 -10.11 15.40 5.57
N ASP A 52 -10.48 15.34 4.29
CA ASP A 52 -11.88 15.39 3.84
C ASP A 52 -12.68 14.24 4.45
N ARG A 53 -12.15 13.03 4.47
CA ARG A 53 -12.83 11.86 5.08
C ARG A 53 -12.99 11.97 6.59
N ILE A 54 -12.05 12.59 7.28
CA ILE A 54 -12.18 12.89 8.72
C ILE A 54 -13.29 13.93 8.93
N SER A 55 -13.29 15.04 8.17
CA SER A 55 -14.30 16.08 8.23
C SER A 55 -15.70 15.55 7.94
N LYS A 56 -15.82 14.62 7.01
CA LYS A 56 -17.09 13.92 6.69
C LYS A 56 -17.45 12.81 7.67
N LYS A 57 -16.71 12.65 8.76
CA LYS A 57 -16.94 11.68 9.85
C LYS A 57 -16.93 10.20 9.39
N VAL A 58 -16.33 9.89 8.24
CA VAL A 58 -16.18 8.51 7.73
C VAL A 58 -14.82 7.92 8.07
N ILE A 59 -13.92 8.68 8.69
CA ILE A 59 -12.75 8.24 9.44
C ILE A 59 -12.90 8.75 10.87
N ASN A 60 -12.73 7.87 11.84
CA ASN A 60 -12.75 8.23 13.26
C ASN A 60 -11.36 8.73 13.70
N PRO A 61 -11.19 10.03 14.06
CA PRO A 61 -9.91 10.56 14.48
C PRO A 61 -9.48 10.13 15.88
N LYS A 62 -10.42 9.65 16.71
CA LYS A 62 -10.19 9.21 18.10
C LYS A 62 -10.70 7.77 18.28
N PRO A 63 -10.15 6.79 17.55
CA PRO A 63 -10.69 5.43 17.56
C PRO A 63 -10.42 4.72 18.88
N LYS A 64 -11.39 3.92 19.34
CA LYS A 64 -11.24 2.95 20.40
C LYS A 64 -10.90 1.58 19.79
N ILE A 65 -9.63 1.40 19.40
CA ILE A 65 -9.17 0.19 18.72
C ILE A 65 -9.19 -0.99 19.71
N LYS A 66 -9.74 -2.13 19.26
CA LYS A 66 -9.82 -3.35 20.05
C LYS A 66 -8.92 -4.43 19.46
N ILE A 67 -8.11 -5.07 20.29
CA ILE A 67 -7.27 -6.21 19.91
C ILE A 67 -7.83 -7.45 20.61
N LYS A 68 -8.32 -8.42 19.82
CA LYS A 68 -8.71 -9.74 20.32
C LYS A 68 -7.57 -10.72 20.03
N LYS A 69 -6.93 -11.21 21.06
CA LYS A 69 -5.97 -12.31 20.95
C LYS A 69 -6.72 -13.61 20.70
N ILE A 70 -6.43 -14.30 19.60
CA ILE A 70 -7.04 -15.58 19.22
C ILE A 70 -6.17 -16.74 19.72
N SER A 71 -4.84 -16.62 19.54
CA SER A 71 -3.86 -17.58 20.03
C SER A 71 -2.57 -16.85 20.41
N GLN A 72 -1.51 -17.58 20.73
CA GLN A 72 -0.19 -16.96 21.00
C GLN A 72 0.41 -16.24 19.78
N SER A 73 0.07 -16.68 18.57
CA SER A 73 0.60 -16.17 17.30
C SER A 73 -0.43 -15.43 16.45
N VAL A 74 -1.71 -15.39 16.88
CA VAL A 74 -2.80 -14.81 16.07
C VAL A 74 -3.59 -13.79 16.85
N SER A 75 -3.85 -12.63 16.24
CA SER A 75 -4.75 -11.61 16.77
C SER A 75 -5.69 -11.07 15.69
N HIS A 76 -6.84 -10.58 16.11
CA HIS A 76 -7.80 -9.85 15.30
C HIS A 76 -7.96 -8.43 15.87
N ILE A 77 -7.82 -7.43 15.01
CA ILE A 77 -7.92 -6.01 15.37
C ILE A 77 -9.20 -5.43 14.72
N ASP A 78 -10.04 -4.85 15.56
CA ASP A 78 -11.08 -3.93 15.12
C ASP A 78 -10.54 -2.51 15.23
N ALA A 79 -10.27 -1.89 14.08
CA ALA A 79 -9.63 -0.57 14.03
C ALA A 79 -10.61 0.58 14.28
N ASN A 80 -11.91 0.30 14.48
CA ASN A 80 -12.94 1.30 14.81
C ASN A 80 -12.97 2.48 13.83
N ASN A 81 -12.84 2.19 12.54
CA ASN A 81 -12.78 3.15 11.45
C ASN A 81 -11.66 4.21 11.59
N SER A 82 -10.54 3.84 12.23
CA SER A 82 -9.36 4.69 12.31
C SER A 82 -8.81 5.01 10.92
N ILE A 83 -7.97 6.03 10.85
CA ILE A 83 -7.13 6.24 9.67
C ILE A 83 -6.27 4.99 9.43
N GLY A 84 -6.20 4.53 8.17
CA GLY A 84 -5.56 3.25 7.84
C GLY A 84 -4.10 3.13 8.27
N PHE A 85 -3.36 4.23 8.33
CA PHE A 85 -1.97 4.24 8.78
C PHE A 85 -1.81 3.73 10.22
N VAL A 86 -2.72 4.12 11.11
CA VAL A 86 -2.71 3.72 12.52
C VAL A 86 -3.08 2.25 12.67
N ALA A 87 -4.12 1.81 11.95
CA ALA A 87 -4.54 0.41 11.95
C ALA A 87 -3.43 -0.53 11.43
N ALA A 88 -2.76 -0.13 10.35
CA ALA A 88 -1.70 -0.92 9.73
C ALA A 88 -0.41 -0.94 10.58
N ASP A 89 -0.03 0.19 11.19
CA ASP A 89 1.12 0.25 12.10
C ASP A 89 0.91 -0.66 13.31
N LEU A 90 -0.28 -0.65 13.90
CA LEU A 90 -0.65 -1.54 15.00
C LEU A 90 -0.67 -2.99 14.56
N GLY A 91 -1.24 -3.28 13.36
CA GLY A 91 -1.30 -4.63 12.77
C GLY A 91 0.07 -5.25 12.59
N ILE A 92 0.98 -4.53 11.91
CA ILE A 92 2.33 -5.06 11.67
C ILE A 92 3.15 -5.19 12.96
N LYS A 93 3.08 -4.21 13.88
CA LYS A 93 3.77 -4.29 15.17
C LYS A 93 3.30 -5.47 16.01
N THR A 94 2.00 -5.74 16.00
CA THR A 94 1.43 -6.90 16.70
C THR A 94 1.89 -8.21 16.07
N ALA A 95 1.89 -8.32 14.73
CA ALA A 95 2.41 -9.50 14.03
C ALA A 95 3.90 -9.72 14.33
N ILE A 96 4.72 -8.66 14.30
CA ILE A 96 6.15 -8.71 14.67
C ILE A 96 6.33 -9.24 16.09
N LYS A 97 5.58 -8.72 17.06
CA LYS A 97 5.65 -9.16 18.46
C LYS A 97 5.32 -10.66 18.59
N HIS A 98 4.29 -11.14 17.90
CA HIS A 98 3.96 -12.56 17.86
C HIS A 98 5.08 -13.39 17.25
N ALA A 99 5.58 -13.01 16.06
CA ALA A 99 6.65 -13.74 15.38
C ALA A 99 7.94 -13.81 16.19
N GLN A 100 8.30 -12.74 16.89
CA GLN A 100 9.46 -12.74 17.77
C GLN A 100 9.33 -13.76 18.89
N LYS A 101 8.12 -13.93 19.46
CA LYS A 101 7.84 -14.86 20.55
C LYS A 101 7.69 -16.31 20.08
N THR A 102 6.91 -16.54 19.03
CA THR A 102 6.46 -17.89 18.62
C THR A 102 7.05 -18.40 17.32
N GLY A 103 7.83 -17.57 16.62
CA GLY A 103 8.37 -17.89 15.29
C GLY A 103 7.50 -17.37 14.13
N ILE A 104 6.19 -17.25 14.33
CA ILE A 104 5.21 -16.73 13.36
C ILE A 104 4.20 -15.82 14.03
N GLY A 105 3.72 -14.80 13.34
CA GLY A 105 2.62 -13.94 13.79
C GLY A 105 1.67 -13.64 12.65
N MET A 106 0.37 -13.78 12.88
CA MET A 106 -0.70 -13.44 11.95
C MET A 106 -1.70 -12.49 12.59
N VAL A 107 -1.99 -11.38 11.93
CA VAL A 107 -2.92 -10.37 12.41
C VAL A 107 -3.89 -9.97 11.31
N ALA A 108 -5.16 -10.21 11.56
CA ALA A 108 -6.26 -9.72 10.74
C ALA A 108 -6.74 -8.37 11.27
N VAL A 109 -7.04 -7.42 10.39
CA VAL A 109 -7.56 -6.08 10.74
C VAL A 109 -8.81 -5.81 9.94
N LYS A 110 -9.86 -5.31 10.59
CA LYS A 110 -11.09 -4.82 9.96
C LYS A 110 -11.41 -3.40 10.40
N ASN A 111 -12.44 -2.80 9.82
CA ASN A 111 -12.86 -1.43 10.10
C ASN A 111 -11.70 -0.42 9.97
N SER A 112 -10.89 -0.59 8.92
CA SER A 112 -9.77 0.26 8.58
C SER A 112 -10.04 1.08 7.31
N GLY A 113 -9.08 1.87 6.89
CA GLY A 113 -9.09 2.65 5.66
C GLY A 113 -7.80 2.46 4.85
N HIS A 114 -7.67 3.21 3.77
CA HIS A 114 -6.44 3.24 2.97
C HIS A 114 -5.22 3.58 3.83
N TYR A 115 -4.10 2.86 3.68
CA TYR A 115 -2.91 2.99 4.53
C TYR A 115 -1.60 3.36 3.79
N GLY A 116 -1.69 3.76 2.53
CA GLY A 116 -0.50 4.08 1.72
C GLY A 116 0.19 2.84 1.15
N LEU A 117 1.49 2.69 1.39
CA LEU A 117 2.33 1.62 0.83
C LEU A 117 2.45 0.43 1.77
N SER A 118 2.16 -0.78 1.28
CA SER A 118 2.37 -2.02 2.05
C SER A 118 3.85 -2.25 2.38
N GLY A 119 4.74 -1.88 1.46
CA GLY A 119 6.18 -2.00 1.63
C GLY A 119 6.76 -1.23 2.82
N TYR A 120 6.11 -0.12 3.22
CA TYR A 120 6.48 0.63 4.42
C TYR A 120 6.34 -0.20 5.71
N TYR A 121 5.29 -1.00 5.78
CA TYR A 121 5.05 -1.89 6.93
C TYR A 121 5.91 -3.15 6.84
N ALA A 122 6.09 -3.72 5.64
CA ALA A 122 6.96 -4.87 5.45
C ALA A 122 8.40 -4.56 5.87
N GLU A 123 8.90 -3.35 5.59
CA GLU A 123 10.24 -2.90 6.01
C GLU A 123 10.42 -2.91 7.53
N GLN A 124 9.36 -2.64 8.32
CA GLN A 124 9.42 -2.70 9.78
C GLN A 124 9.70 -4.13 10.28
N ALA A 125 9.09 -5.14 9.66
CA ALA A 125 9.34 -6.54 9.97
C ALA A 125 10.75 -6.98 9.54
N VAL A 126 11.15 -6.59 8.31
CA VAL A 126 12.47 -6.91 7.77
C VAL A 126 13.61 -6.37 8.63
N LYS A 127 13.47 -5.15 9.17
CA LYS A 127 14.42 -4.57 10.14
C LYS A 127 14.56 -5.38 11.44
N LYS A 128 13.60 -6.28 11.72
CA LYS A 128 13.63 -7.22 12.87
C LYS A 128 14.02 -8.64 12.45
N ASN A 129 14.63 -8.80 11.27
CA ASN A 129 15.00 -10.08 10.67
C ASN A 129 13.81 -11.05 10.50
N LEU A 130 12.64 -10.49 10.15
CA LEU A 130 11.43 -11.25 9.85
C LEU A 130 11.11 -11.15 8.36
N ILE A 131 10.48 -12.18 7.83
CA ILE A 131 9.78 -12.14 6.55
C ILE A 131 8.37 -11.62 6.81
N ALA A 132 7.84 -10.80 5.89
CA ALA A 132 6.48 -10.28 5.97
C ALA A 132 5.72 -10.56 4.69
N MET A 133 4.46 -10.97 4.82
CA MET A 133 3.46 -11.03 3.76
C MET A 133 2.29 -10.14 4.19
N ILE A 134 1.90 -9.20 3.34
CA ILE A 134 0.85 -8.22 3.67
C ILE A 134 -0.13 -8.16 2.50
N TYR A 135 -1.41 -8.25 2.84
CA TYR A 135 -2.52 -8.20 1.91
C TYR A 135 -3.51 -7.12 2.34
N THR A 136 -4.06 -6.41 1.39
CA THR A 136 -5.15 -5.45 1.60
C THR A 136 -6.00 -5.35 0.36
N ASN A 137 -7.30 -5.24 0.55
CA ASN A 137 -8.20 -4.95 -0.56
C ASN A 137 -8.35 -3.43 -0.77
N ALA A 138 -9.01 -3.06 -1.86
CA ALA A 138 -9.16 -1.67 -2.27
C ALA A 138 -10.52 -1.48 -3.00
N PRO A 139 -10.94 -0.22 -3.24
CA PRO A 139 -12.14 0.07 -4.01
C PRO A 139 -12.12 -0.54 -5.40
N PRO A 140 -13.30 -0.87 -5.98
CA PRO A 140 -13.41 -1.48 -7.30
C PRO A 140 -12.63 -0.70 -8.38
N ALA A 141 -11.76 -1.39 -9.09
CA ALA A 141 -10.95 -0.84 -10.18
C ALA A 141 -10.68 -1.88 -11.27
N VAL A 142 -10.58 -3.15 -10.89
CA VAL A 142 -10.19 -4.28 -11.75
C VAL A 142 -11.41 -5.18 -11.97
N ALA A 143 -11.68 -5.53 -13.21
CA ALA A 143 -12.70 -6.53 -13.51
C ALA A 143 -12.16 -7.94 -13.26
N PRO A 144 -12.97 -8.85 -12.70
CA PRO A 144 -12.69 -10.27 -12.83
C PRO A 144 -12.52 -10.67 -14.29
N HIS A 145 -11.68 -11.66 -14.56
CA HIS A 145 -11.49 -12.13 -15.93
C HIS A 145 -12.83 -12.57 -16.55
N GLY A 146 -13.14 -12.04 -17.73
CA GLY A 146 -14.43 -12.25 -18.41
C GLY A 146 -15.57 -11.31 -17.98
N ALA A 147 -15.37 -10.44 -16.97
CA ALA A 147 -16.39 -9.49 -16.55
C ALA A 147 -16.23 -8.10 -17.19
N LEU A 148 -17.35 -7.42 -17.46
CA LEU A 148 -17.39 -6.03 -17.95
C LEU A 148 -17.48 -5.00 -16.84
N LYS A 149 -17.54 -5.42 -15.58
CA LYS A 149 -17.68 -4.51 -14.44
C LYS A 149 -16.54 -4.72 -13.43
N SER A 150 -15.96 -3.63 -12.96
CA SER A 150 -14.98 -3.68 -11.89
C SER A 150 -15.61 -4.22 -10.61
N LEU A 151 -14.95 -5.18 -9.99
CA LEU A 151 -15.35 -5.77 -8.70
C LEU A 151 -14.20 -5.73 -7.70
N PHE A 152 -13.02 -6.16 -8.12
CA PHE A 152 -11.85 -6.14 -7.25
C PHE A 152 -11.19 -4.77 -7.27
N GLY A 153 -10.56 -4.40 -6.16
CA GLY A 153 -9.61 -3.31 -6.14
C GLY A 153 -8.30 -3.67 -6.84
N THR A 154 -7.33 -2.79 -6.73
CA THR A 154 -5.95 -3.10 -7.15
C THR A 154 -5.31 -4.17 -6.27
N ASN A 155 -5.91 -4.48 -5.15
CA ASN A 155 -5.68 -5.59 -4.22
C ASN A 155 -4.20 -5.96 -4.11
N PRO A 156 -3.33 -5.09 -3.56
CA PRO A 156 -1.89 -5.28 -3.59
C PRO A 156 -1.44 -6.47 -2.75
N VAL A 157 -0.38 -7.10 -3.24
CA VAL A 157 0.38 -8.11 -2.52
C VAL A 157 1.74 -7.53 -2.16
N CYS A 158 2.13 -7.66 -0.90
CA CYS A 158 3.47 -7.28 -0.48
C CYS A 158 4.19 -8.46 0.18
N PHE A 159 5.43 -8.67 -0.26
CA PHE A 159 6.36 -9.62 0.33
C PHE A 159 7.66 -8.89 0.67
N GLY A 160 8.09 -8.98 1.92
CA GLY A 160 9.35 -8.41 2.38
C GLY A 160 10.23 -9.44 3.07
N THR A 161 11.53 -9.43 2.78
CA THR A 161 12.49 -10.31 3.46
C THR A 161 13.85 -9.64 3.65
N PRO A 162 14.57 -9.93 4.77
CA PRO A 162 15.95 -9.52 4.92
C PRO A 162 16.82 -10.21 3.86
N THR A 163 17.83 -9.48 3.38
CA THR A 163 18.79 -10.00 2.36
C THR A 163 20.18 -10.25 2.95
N GLY A 164 20.33 -10.08 4.27
CA GLY A 164 21.65 -10.05 4.90
C GLY A 164 22.51 -8.84 4.48
N SER A 165 21.93 -7.86 3.79
CA SER A 165 22.55 -6.59 3.40
C SER A 165 21.70 -5.40 3.86
N LYS A 166 22.19 -4.16 3.59
CA LYS A 166 21.44 -2.93 3.93
C LYS A 166 20.17 -2.74 3.09
N ILE A 167 20.09 -3.36 1.92
CA ILE A 167 18.97 -3.19 1.00
C ILE A 167 18.02 -4.41 1.15
N PRO A 168 16.80 -4.23 1.67
CA PRO A 168 15.85 -5.33 1.80
C PRO A 168 15.28 -5.74 0.43
N PHE A 169 14.84 -7.00 0.32
CA PHE A 169 13.97 -7.39 -0.76
C PHE A 169 12.52 -7.01 -0.37
N ILE A 170 11.87 -6.14 -1.13
CA ILE A 170 10.48 -5.75 -0.92
C ILE A 170 9.76 -5.71 -2.25
N LEU A 171 8.94 -6.72 -2.51
CA LEU A 171 7.95 -6.72 -3.57
C LEU A 171 6.66 -6.10 -3.01
N ASP A 172 6.26 -4.96 -3.53
CA ASP A 172 5.01 -4.27 -3.18
C ASP A 172 4.35 -3.85 -4.49
N THR A 173 3.36 -4.63 -4.92
CA THR A 173 2.76 -4.52 -6.24
C THR A 173 1.25 -4.66 -6.20
N SER A 174 0.56 -3.89 -7.07
CA SER A 174 -0.86 -4.09 -7.35
C SER A 174 -1.07 -5.28 -8.28
N ILE A 175 -2.28 -5.84 -8.27
CA ILE A 175 -2.68 -6.89 -9.22
C ILE A 175 -3.20 -6.31 -10.53
N SER A 176 -3.37 -5.00 -10.66
CA SER A 176 -3.73 -4.33 -11.92
C SER A 176 -2.51 -4.11 -12.81
N VAL A 177 -2.67 -4.23 -14.13
CA VAL A 177 -1.60 -3.95 -15.11
C VAL A 177 -1.15 -2.50 -15.05
N ILE A 178 -2.09 -1.58 -14.80
CA ILE A 178 -1.82 -0.14 -14.70
C ILE A 178 -2.48 0.44 -13.45
N ASN A 179 -1.83 1.43 -12.84
CA ASN A 179 -2.43 2.17 -11.73
C ASN A 179 -3.50 3.15 -12.24
N ARG A 180 -4.70 3.17 -11.64
CA ARG A 180 -5.81 4.07 -12.01
C ARG A 180 -5.40 5.55 -11.99
N GLY A 181 -4.49 5.94 -11.10
CA GLY A 181 -3.93 7.28 -11.06
C GLY A 181 -3.18 7.66 -12.34
N LYS A 182 -2.44 6.72 -12.95
CA LYS A 182 -1.76 6.94 -14.23
C LYS A 182 -2.76 7.15 -15.37
N ILE A 183 -3.87 6.39 -15.39
CA ILE A 183 -4.94 6.58 -16.38
C ILE A 183 -5.58 7.96 -16.20
N ARG A 184 -5.87 8.39 -14.97
CA ARG A 184 -6.41 9.73 -14.67
C ARG A 184 -5.48 10.85 -15.18
N VAL A 185 -4.17 10.72 -14.95
CA VAL A 185 -3.18 11.69 -15.45
C VAL A 185 -3.17 11.71 -17.00
N ALA A 186 -3.13 10.55 -17.63
CA ALA A 186 -3.17 10.44 -19.10
C ALA A 186 -4.46 11.07 -19.66
N ALA A 187 -5.62 10.82 -19.05
CA ALA A 187 -6.89 11.39 -19.48
C ALA A 187 -6.93 12.93 -19.36
N ARG A 188 -6.37 13.49 -18.28
CA ARG A 188 -6.25 14.95 -18.11
C ARG A 188 -5.36 15.60 -19.18
N ASN A 189 -4.29 14.90 -19.56
CA ASN A 189 -3.32 15.39 -20.52
C ASN A 189 -3.66 14.98 -21.98
N ASN A 190 -4.84 14.40 -22.23
CA ASN A 190 -5.24 13.84 -23.52
C ASN A 190 -4.19 12.87 -24.11
N GLN A 191 -3.50 12.11 -23.24
CA GLN A 191 -2.50 11.13 -23.62
C GLN A 191 -3.10 9.72 -23.73
N LYS A 192 -2.56 8.91 -24.63
CA LYS A 192 -2.91 7.49 -24.73
C LYS A 192 -2.28 6.69 -23.58
N ILE A 193 -2.96 5.63 -23.18
CA ILE A 193 -2.42 4.59 -22.30
C ILE A 193 -1.90 3.41 -23.14
N PRO A 194 -1.02 2.54 -22.57
CA PRO A 194 -0.56 1.34 -23.28
C PRO A 194 -1.71 0.42 -23.69
N GLU A 195 -1.50 -0.39 -24.70
CA GLU A 195 -2.40 -1.50 -25.04
C GLU A 195 -2.45 -2.57 -23.95
N GLY A 196 -3.56 -3.33 -23.89
CA GLY A 196 -3.71 -4.47 -23.00
C GLY A 196 -3.84 -4.13 -21.52
N VAL A 197 -4.11 -2.85 -21.16
CA VAL A 197 -4.22 -2.42 -19.77
C VAL A 197 -5.66 -2.15 -19.30
N ALA A 198 -6.59 -1.91 -20.24
CA ALA A 198 -7.98 -1.58 -19.94
C ALA A 198 -8.92 -1.93 -21.09
N LEU A 199 -10.19 -2.09 -20.75
CA LEU A 199 -11.31 -2.18 -21.70
C LEU A 199 -12.20 -0.94 -21.56
N ASP A 200 -12.89 -0.57 -22.64
CA ASP A 200 -13.96 0.43 -22.61
C ASP A 200 -15.25 -0.13 -21.98
N LYS A 201 -16.33 0.66 -21.98
CA LYS A 201 -17.64 0.25 -21.42
C LYS A 201 -18.27 -0.93 -22.16
N LEU A 202 -17.88 -1.16 -23.41
CA LEU A 202 -18.41 -2.22 -24.27
C LEU A 202 -17.56 -3.50 -24.19
N GLY A 203 -16.43 -3.45 -23.47
CA GLY A 203 -15.50 -4.58 -23.33
C GLY A 203 -14.43 -4.65 -24.42
N ASN A 204 -14.31 -3.63 -25.25
CA ASN A 204 -13.26 -3.58 -26.26
C ASN A 204 -11.94 -3.07 -25.69
N PRO A 205 -10.79 -3.63 -26.07
CA PRO A 205 -9.48 -3.08 -25.72
C PRO A 205 -9.37 -1.61 -26.10
N THR A 206 -8.84 -0.78 -25.23
CA THR A 206 -8.72 0.66 -25.49
C THR A 206 -7.39 1.23 -25.02
N THR A 207 -6.83 2.13 -25.83
CA THR A 207 -5.72 3.02 -25.49
C THR A 207 -6.17 4.43 -25.14
N ASP A 208 -7.47 4.74 -25.29
CA ASP A 208 -8.06 6.01 -24.88
C ASP A 208 -8.25 6.04 -23.36
N ALA A 209 -7.54 6.95 -22.69
CA ALA A 209 -7.56 7.04 -21.24
C ALA A 209 -8.95 7.43 -20.67
N LYS A 210 -9.75 8.23 -21.40
CA LYS A 210 -11.12 8.61 -20.99
C LYS A 210 -12.07 7.42 -21.08
N LYS A 211 -12.00 6.65 -22.18
CA LYS A 211 -12.77 5.42 -22.35
C LYS A 211 -12.38 4.37 -21.31
N ALA A 212 -11.07 4.23 -20.98
CA ALA A 212 -10.57 3.33 -19.96
C ALA A 212 -11.04 3.70 -18.54
N LEU A 213 -11.16 5.01 -18.22
CA LEU A 213 -11.73 5.45 -16.93
C LEU A 213 -13.20 5.12 -16.79
N ALA A 214 -13.93 5.15 -17.91
CA ALA A 214 -15.35 4.81 -17.97
C ALA A 214 -15.59 3.29 -18.04
N GLY A 215 -14.59 2.53 -18.39
CA GLY A 215 -14.59 1.07 -18.47
C GLY A 215 -13.90 0.41 -17.28
N VAL A 216 -13.07 -0.61 -17.56
CA VAL A 216 -12.43 -1.43 -16.52
C VAL A 216 -10.94 -1.60 -16.76
N GLN A 217 -10.17 -1.66 -15.67
CA GLN A 217 -8.76 -2.05 -15.71
C GLN A 217 -8.63 -3.58 -15.78
N LEU A 218 -7.58 -4.03 -16.44
CA LEU A 218 -7.28 -5.45 -16.52
C LEU A 218 -6.34 -5.90 -15.40
N PRO A 219 -6.52 -7.13 -14.89
CA PRO A 219 -5.57 -7.76 -13.98
C PRO A 219 -4.29 -8.14 -14.72
N ILE A 220 -3.15 -8.15 -14.03
CA ILE A 220 -1.90 -8.72 -14.56
C ILE A 220 -2.12 -10.18 -14.97
N ALA A 221 -1.46 -10.64 -16.04
CA ALA A 221 -1.53 -12.04 -16.49
C ALA A 221 -2.98 -12.61 -16.65
N GLY A 222 -3.96 -11.77 -16.97
CA GLY A 222 -5.32 -12.17 -17.29
C GLY A 222 -6.00 -12.99 -16.18
N PHE A 223 -6.46 -14.22 -16.49
CA PHE A 223 -7.13 -15.11 -15.53
C PHE A 223 -6.33 -15.36 -14.25
N ARG A 224 -4.99 -15.55 -14.36
CA ARG A 224 -4.13 -15.79 -13.19
C ARG A 224 -4.11 -14.61 -12.23
N GLY A 225 -3.98 -13.40 -12.76
CA GLY A 225 -4.03 -12.19 -11.95
C GLY A 225 -5.42 -11.92 -11.36
N SER A 226 -6.48 -12.26 -12.10
CA SER A 226 -7.85 -12.24 -11.56
C SER A 226 -7.99 -13.16 -10.35
N GLY A 227 -7.43 -14.37 -10.42
CA GLY A 227 -7.38 -15.30 -9.29
C GLY A 227 -6.60 -14.74 -8.09
N LEU A 228 -5.47 -14.07 -8.34
CA LEU A 228 -4.70 -13.40 -7.28
C LEU A 228 -5.48 -12.24 -6.65
N ALA A 229 -6.17 -11.42 -7.45
CA ALA A 229 -7.01 -10.33 -6.91
C ALA A 229 -8.14 -10.86 -6.03
N TRP A 230 -8.74 -12.00 -6.43
CA TRP A 230 -9.77 -12.67 -5.65
C TRP A 230 -9.22 -13.25 -4.35
N MET A 231 -8.05 -13.92 -4.41
CA MET A 231 -7.35 -14.40 -3.22
C MET A 231 -7.11 -13.27 -2.21
N VAL A 232 -6.66 -12.10 -2.66
CA VAL A 232 -6.44 -10.95 -1.78
C VAL A 232 -7.77 -10.45 -1.20
N ASP A 233 -8.85 -10.41 -1.97
CA ASP A 233 -10.18 -10.02 -1.48
C ASP A 233 -10.70 -11.00 -0.40
N ILE A 234 -10.45 -12.31 -0.57
CA ILE A 234 -10.75 -13.32 0.45
C ILE A 234 -9.92 -13.08 1.72
N LEU A 235 -8.60 -12.94 1.58
CA LEU A 235 -7.69 -12.83 2.71
C LEU A 235 -7.86 -11.51 3.49
N SER A 236 -8.11 -10.41 2.79
CA SER A 236 -8.23 -9.10 3.43
C SER A 236 -9.67 -8.68 3.71
N GLY A 237 -10.64 -9.12 2.91
CA GLY A 237 -12.04 -8.77 3.10
C GLY A 237 -12.79 -9.84 3.89
N VAL A 238 -13.00 -11.03 3.26
CA VAL A 238 -13.83 -12.10 3.84
C VAL A 238 -13.25 -12.59 5.17
N LEU A 239 -11.98 -12.98 5.20
CA LEU A 239 -11.33 -13.57 6.37
C LEU A 239 -11.25 -12.59 7.55
N THR A 240 -11.02 -11.31 7.28
CA THR A 240 -10.83 -10.30 8.34
C THR A 240 -12.15 -9.72 8.86
N GLY A 241 -13.27 -9.91 8.14
CA GLY A 241 -14.52 -9.21 8.40
C GLY A 241 -14.57 -7.78 7.87
N GLY A 242 -13.65 -7.42 6.95
CA GLY A 242 -13.71 -6.19 6.18
C GLY A 242 -14.69 -6.26 5.02
N ASN A 243 -14.92 -5.13 4.34
CA ASN A 243 -15.68 -5.10 3.11
C ASN A 243 -14.98 -5.93 2.01
N HIS A 244 -15.74 -6.60 1.18
CA HIS A 244 -15.28 -7.47 0.09
C HIS A 244 -16.21 -7.38 -1.10
N ALA A 245 -15.88 -8.03 -2.20
CA ALA A 245 -16.73 -8.13 -3.40
C ALA A 245 -17.30 -6.77 -3.84
N GLY A 246 -16.43 -5.79 -4.00
CA GLY A 246 -16.79 -4.46 -4.52
C GLY A 246 -17.43 -3.49 -3.52
N ARG A 247 -17.58 -3.86 -2.24
CA ARG A 247 -18.23 -3.01 -1.23
C ARG A 247 -17.29 -1.97 -0.59
N VAL A 248 -15.99 -2.03 -0.87
CA VAL A 248 -15.05 -1.01 -0.39
C VAL A 248 -15.33 0.30 -1.12
N LYS A 249 -15.63 1.36 -0.36
CA LYS A 249 -16.03 2.66 -0.90
C LYS A 249 -14.86 3.43 -1.51
N ASP A 250 -15.13 4.16 -2.61
CA ASP A 250 -14.12 5.04 -3.21
C ASP A 250 -13.67 6.10 -2.20
N PRO A 251 -12.35 6.31 -2.03
CA PRO A 251 -11.86 7.25 -1.02
C PRO A 251 -12.10 8.71 -1.37
N PHE A 252 -12.35 9.06 -2.63
CA PHE A 252 -12.48 10.44 -3.10
C PHE A 252 -13.95 10.87 -3.24
N ASP A 253 -14.80 9.97 -3.70
CA ASP A 253 -16.13 10.33 -4.19
C ASP A 253 -17.27 9.72 -3.33
N ASP A 254 -16.98 8.68 -2.52
CA ASP A 254 -18.00 8.03 -1.69
C ASP A 254 -17.77 8.28 -0.19
N PHE A 255 -18.56 9.21 0.35
CA PHE A 255 -18.60 9.57 1.76
C PHE A 255 -19.85 9.04 2.49
N SER A 256 -20.59 8.08 1.91
CA SER A 256 -21.79 7.51 2.51
C SER A 256 -21.51 6.63 3.73
N GLY A 257 -20.24 6.43 4.09
CA GLY A 257 -19.80 5.72 5.29
C GLY A 257 -18.33 5.31 5.25
N PRO A 258 -17.87 4.60 6.27
CA PRO A 258 -16.50 4.08 6.34
C PRO A 258 -16.17 3.13 5.19
N GLN A 259 -14.89 3.04 4.83
CA GLN A 259 -14.41 2.10 3.82
C GLN A 259 -14.44 0.64 4.30
N ASN A 260 -14.23 0.43 5.59
CA ASN A 260 -14.05 -0.90 6.19
C ASN A 260 -13.11 -1.79 5.36
N ILE A 261 -11.93 -1.25 5.01
CA ILE A 261 -10.87 -2.02 4.36
C ILE A 261 -10.32 -3.03 5.36
N GLY A 262 -10.13 -4.25 4.91
CA GLY A 262 -9.47 -5.29 5.67
C GLY A 262 -7.99 -5.41 5.31
N HIS A 263 -7.18 -5.82 6.28
CA HIS A 263 -5.76 -6.09 6.09
C HIS A 263 -5.37 -7.40 6.75
N LEU A 264 -4.47 -8.15 6.12
CA LEU A 264 -3.85 -9.32 6.72
C LEU A 264 -2.33 -9.13 6.76
N PHE A 265 -1.76 -9.22 7.94
CA PHE A 265 -0.32 -9.17 8.20
C PHE A 265 0.14 -10.54 8.66
N ILE A 266 1.09 -11.14 7.95
CA ILE A 266 1.76 -12.39 8.34
C ILE A 266 3.24 -12.10 8.43
N THR A 267 3.86 -12.43 9.56
CA THR A 267 5.31 -12.29 9.75
C THR A 267 5.87 -13.57 10.34
N PHE A 268 7.10 -13.93 9.98
CA PHE A 268 7.79 -15.09 10.55
C PHE A 268 9.30 -14.89 10.54
N LYS A 269 10.00 -15.58 11.45
CA LYS A 269 11.46 -15.49 11.55
C LYS A 269 12.11 -15.98 10.25
N ALA A 270 12.99 -15.17 9.67
CA ALA A 270 13.70 -15.55 8.44
C ALA A 270 14.53 -16.82 8.60
N ASN A 271 15.09 -17.03 9.79
CA ASN A 271 15.88 -18.21 10.14
C ASN A 271 15.08 -19.34 10.81
N LEU A 272 13.74 -19.36 10.63
CA LEU A 272 12.87 -20.33 11.30
C LEU A 272 13.23 -21.78 10.96
N PHE A 273 13.53 -22.05 9.69
CA PHE A 273 13.87 -23.39 9.19
C PHE A 273 15.38 -23.54 8.89
N GLN A 274 16.07 -22.43 8.57
CA GLN A 274 17.46 -22.43 8.16
C GLN A 274 18.26 -21.35 8.88
N LYS A 275 19.18 -21.75 9.76
CA LYS A 275 20.02 -20.82 10.54
C LYS A 275 20.86 -19.88 9.66
N ASN A 276 21.29 -20.35 8.49
CA ASN A 276 22.11 -19.60 7.53
C ASN A 276 21.28 -18.87 6.45
N TYR A 277 20.01 -18.56 6.70
CA TYR A 277 19.11 -17.89 5.76
C TYR A 277 19.74 -16.66 5.08
N ASN A 278 20.35 -15.78 5.86
CA ASN A 278 20.95 -14.55 5.33
C ASN A 278 22.09 -14.81 4.33
N GLN A 279 22.84 -15.88 4.51
CA GLN A 279 23.86 -16.28 3.53
C GLN A 279 23.23 -16.82 2.25
N ARG A 280 22.24 -17.70 2.39
CA ARG A 280 21.53 -18.30 1.25
C ARG A 280 20.83 -17.27 0.37
N ILE A 281 20.17 -16.26 0.96
CA ILE A 281 19.51 -15.19 0.19
C ILE A 281 20.54 -14.27 -0.49
N LYS A 282 21.70 -14.02 0.11
CA LYS A 282 22.80 -13.31 -0.54
C LYS A 282 23.31 -14.07 -1.77
N ASP A 283 23.51 -15.38 -1.65
CA ASP A 283 23.97 -16.22 -2.76
C ASP A 283 22.93 -16.28 -3.88
N ASN A 284 21.64 -16.39 -3.53
CA ASN A 284 20.53 -16.33 -4.49
C ASN A 284 20.54 -15.00 -5.27
N ILE A 285 20.59 -13.87 -4.59
CA ILE A 285 20.65 -12.53 -5.22
C ILE A 285 21.90 -12.40 -6.09
N LYS A 286 23.06 -12.85 -5.60
CA LYS A 286 24.33 -12.80 -6.34
C LYS A 286 24.25 -13.61 -7.63
N THR A 287 23.67 -14.81 -7.58
CA THR A 287 23.48 -15.69 -8.75
C THR A 287 22.61 -15.01 -9.80
N ILE A 288 21.45 -14.45 -9.41
CA ILE A 288 20.54 -13.74 -10.32
C ILE A 288 21.25 -12.53 -10.96
N LYS A 289 21.97 -11.74 -10.17
CA LYS A 289 22.66 -10.53 -10.65
C LYS A 289 23.82 -10.81 -11.61
N LYS A 290 24.35 -12.02 -11.60
CA LYS A 290 25.42 -12.45 -12.51
C LYS A 290 24.92 -12.94 -13.87
N LEU A 291 23.61 -13.13 -14.04
CA LEU A 291 23.05 -13.58 -15.31
C LEU A 291 23.39 -12.61 -16.46
N PRO A 292 23.53 -13.10 -17.70
CA PRO A 292 23.65 -12.25 -18.87
C PRO A 292 22.50 -11.26 -18.96
N LYS A 293 22.82 -10.02 -19.30
CA LYS A 293 21.84 -8.92 -19.38
C LYS A 293 21.37 -8.74 -20.81
N ILE A 294 20.11 -8.47 -21.00
CA ILE A 294 19.58 -8.04 -22.28
C ILE A 294 20.15 -6.66 -22.67
N LYS A 295 20.22 -6.39 -23.98
CA LYS A 295 20.76 -5.11 -24.50
C LYS A 295 20.09 -3.92 -23.83
N GLY A 296 20.89 -2.95 -23.39
CA GLY A 296 20.43 -1.72 -22.75
C GLY A 296 20.20 -1.83 -21.22
N VAL A 297 20.23 -3.00 -20.62
CA VAL A 297 20.10 -3.17 -19.16
C VAL A 297 21.46 -3.09 -18.49
N LYS A 298 21.63 -2.06 -17.64
CA LYS A 298 22.88 -1.83 -16.89
C LYS A 298 23.04 -2.81 -15.72
N GLU A 299 21.97 -3.09 -14.99
CA GLU A 299 21.96 -3.93 -13.80
C GLU A 299 20.65 -4.71 -13.67
N ILE A 300 20.73 -5.99 -13.29
CA ILE A 300 19.57 -6.78 -12.86
C ILE A 300 19.26 -6.39 -11.41
N MET A 301 18.14 -5.70 -11.19
CA MET A 301 17.69 -5.26 -9.87
C MET A 301 16.65 -6.21 -9.30
N TYR A 302 16.72 -6.45 -8.00
CA TYR A 302 15.64 -7.13 -7.29
C TYR A 302 14.61 -6.15 -6.70
N PRO A 303 13.39 -6.61 -6.43
CA PRO A 303 12.32 -5.77 -5.84
C PRO A 303 12.77 -5.05 -4.57
N GLY A 304 12.46 -3.75 -4.49
CA GLY A 304 12.86 -2.88 -3.37
C GLY A 304 14.16 -2.10 -3.60
N GLN A 305 15.10 -2.60 -4.39
CA GLN A 305 16.42 -1.97 -4.60
C GLN A 305 16.30 -0.53 -5.14
N ASN A 306 15.46 -0.31 -6.14
CA ASN A 306 15.26 1.02 -6.71
C ASN A 306 14.60 2.00 -5.72
N LYS A 307 13.54 1.54 -5.01
CA LYS A 307 12.87 2.34 -3.97
C LYS A 307 13.84 2.75 -2.86
N PHE A 308 14.69 1.83 -2.42
CA PHE A 308 15.72 2.09 -1.40
C PHE A 308 16.77 3.11 -1.88
N ASN A 309 17.23 3.00 -3.12
CA ASN A 309 18.19 3.95 -3.70
C ASN A 309 17.56 5.36 -3.80
N ARG A 310 16.31 5.46 -4.26
CA ARG A 310 15.56 6.72 -4.29
C ARG A 310 15.39 7.31 -2.89
N TYR A 311 15.03 6.50 -1.91
CA TYR A 311 14.93 6.93 -0.52
C TYR A 311 16.22 7.59 -0.03
N LYS A 312 17.37 6.94 -0.23
CA LYS A 312 18.68 7.49 0.15
C LYS A 312 19.04 8.80 -0.57
N GLN A 313 18.69 8.89 -1.85
CA GLN A 313 18.94 10.10 -2.64
C GLN A 313 18.03 11.24 -2.18
N ASN A 314 16.75 10.96 -1.96
CA ASN A 314 15.74 11.97 -1.60
C ASN A 314 15.88 12.46 -0.14
N LEU A 315 16.44 11.65 0.77
CA LEU A 315 16.76 12.10 2.13
C LEU A 315 17.75 13.26 2.15
N LYS A 316 18.62 13.36 1.13
CA LYS A 316 19.65 14.42 1.00
C LYS A 316 19.13 15.67 0.27
N LYS A 317 17.92 15.62 -0.26
CA LYS A 317 17.31 16.69 -1.07
C LYS A 317 16.08 17.24 -0.39
N GLU A 318 15.65 18.40 -0.81
CA GLU A 318 14.31 18.89 -0.50
C GLU A 318 13.25 18.11 -1.29
N ILE A 319 12.13 17.86 -0.67
CA ILE A 319 10.97 17.26 -1.35
C ILE A 319 10.38 18.33 -2.26
N SER A 320 10.32 18.04 -3.56
CA SER A 320 9.61 18.87 -4.53
C SER A 320 8.11 18.65 -4.37
N ILE A 321 7.38 19.72 -4.09
CA ILE A 321 5.93 19.68 -3.90
C ILE A 321 5.30 20.35 -5.11
N PRO A 322 4.50 19.63 -5.94
CA PRO A 322 3.76 20.23 -7.06
C PRO A 322 2.82 21.35 -6.59
N ASP A 323 2.59 22.37 -7.43
CA ASP A 323 1.82 23.56 -7.03
C ASP A 323 0.38 23.25 -6.62
N ILE A 324 -0.25 22.24 -7.25
CA ILE A 324 -1.57 21.77 -6.83
C ILE A 324 -1.58 21.25 -5.38
N ILE A 325 -0.52 20.54 -4.98
CA ILE A 325 -0.38 20.02 -3.61
C ILE A 325 -0.01 21.14 -2.64
N LYS A 326 0.75 22.16 -3.07
CA LYS A 326 1.00 23.34 -2.23
C LYS A 326 -0.30 24.06 -1.89
N LYS A 327 -1.17 24.27 -2.88
CA LYS A 327 -2.51 24.87 -2.67
C LYS A 327 -3.36 24.04 -1.70
N ASP A 328 -3.35 22.70 -1.86
CA ASP A 328 -4.03 21.81 -0.91
C ASP A 328 -3.48 21.97 0.51
N LEU A 329 -2.14 22.02 0.69
CA LEU A 329 -1.50 22.23 1.99
C LEU A 329 -1.90 23.57 2.61
N GLU A 330 -1.87 24.67 1.86
CA GLU A 330 -2.29 25.99 2.31
C GLU A 330 -3.75 25.99 2.79
N THR A 331 -4.65 25.37 2.02
CA THR A 331 -6.06 25.22 2.40
C THR A 331 -6.25 24.39 3.67
N LEU A 332 -5.42 23.38 3.90
CA LEU A 332 -5.52 22.51 5.08
C LEU A 332 -4.91 23.14 6.33
N ILE A 333 -3.94 24.05 6.17
CA ILE A 333 -3.30 24.79 7.26
C ILE A 333 -4.21 25.92 7.76
N ASN A 334 -4.81 26.66 6.85
CA ASN A 334 -5.76 27.75 7.14
C ASN A 334 -7.14 27.18 7.54
#